data_284a26b9e62c79fa92bba464eeb3f725
#
_entry.id   284a26b9e62c79fa92bba464eeb3f725
#
_cell.length_a   1.000
_cell.length_b   1.000
_cell.length_c   1.000
_cell.angle_alpha   90.00
_cell.angle_beta   90.00
_cell.angle_gamma   90.00
#
_symmetry.space_group_name_H-M   'P 1'
#
loop_
_entity.id
_entity.type
_entity.pdbx_description
1 polymer ?
#
loop_
_entity_poly.entity_id
_entity_poly.type
_entity_poly.pdbx_seq_one_letter_code
_entity_poly.pdbx_strand_id
1 'polypeptide(L)'
;MKIYTKTGDKGMTRLVGGAQVSKDSARVTAYGTLDELNSLLGYIVSQMNDSENPDIKAELAEIQQYLFDCGTDLATPEGIRDYRMTKEPTKWLESRIDFYTELPPQIEEFIIPGGTPVASQLHMARTVARRGERH
;
A
#
# COMPACT_ATOMS: atom_id res chain seq x y z
N MET A 1 -9.12 -24.87 -8.46
CA MET A 1 -7.95 -24.19 -9.05
C MET A 1 -6.71 -24.59 -8.25
N LYS A 2 -5.62 -24.97 -8.91
CA LYS A 2 -4.36 -25.24 -8.22
C LYS A 2 -3.64 -23.92 -7.94
N ILE A 3 -3.14 -23.74 -6.72
CA ILE A 3 -2.42 -22.51 -6.32
C ILE A 3 -1.02 -22.46 -6.95
N TYR A 4 -0.34 -23.60 -7.01
CA TYR A 4 1.00 -23.69 -7.61
C TYR A 4 0.90 -23.98 -9.10
N THR A 5 1.73 -23.33 -9.91
CA THR A 5 1.81 -23.53 -11.37
C THR A 5 3.14 -24.08 -11.83
N LYS A 6 4.18 -23.94 -11.00
CA LYS A 6 5.58 -24.31 -11.30
C LYS A 6 6.21 -23.54 -12.47
N THR A 7 5.49 -22.59 -13.07
CA THR A 7 5.97 -21.79 -14.21
C THR A 7 7.00 -20.75 -13.82
N GLY A 8 7.04 -20.37 -12.53
CA GLY A 8 7.95 -19.36 -11.98
C GLY A 8 9.19 -19.92 -11.27
N ASP A 9 9.45 -21.23 -11.33
CA ASP A 9 10.53 -21.89 -10.57
C ASP A 9 11.95 -21.50 -11.06
N LYS A 10 12.04 -20.93 -12.26
CA LYS A 10 13.29 -20.43 -12.85
C LYS A 10 13.51 -18.92 -12.66
N GLY A 11 12.81 -18.29 -11.73
CA GLY A 11 12.96 -16.86 -11.43
C GLY A 11 12.22 -15.90 -12.36
N MET A 12 11.34 -16.41 -13.20
CA MET A 12 10.54 -15.60 -14.13
C MET A 12 9.08 -15.53 -13.68
N THR A 13 8.42 -14.45 -14.02
CA THR A 13 6.97 -14.26 -13.80
C THR A 13 6.33 -13.59 -15.02
N ARG A 14 5.00 -13.50 -15.01
CA ARG A 14 4.25 -12.84 -16.10
C ARG A 14 3.48 -11.64 -15.54
N LEU A 15 3.54 -10.55 -16.29
CA LEU A 15 2.72 -9.38 -16.06
C LEU A 15 1.31 -9.58 -16.65
N VAL A 16 0.40 -8.67 -16.34
CA VAL A 16 -0.91 -8.59 -17.00
C VAL A 16 -0.69 -8.45 -18.52
N GLY A 17 -1.40 -9.23 -19.31
CA GLY A 17 -1.16 -9.30 -20.76
C GLY A 17 -0.13 -10.34 -21.19
N GLY A 18 0.53 -11.02 -20.25
CA GLY A 18 1.36 -12.20 -20.50
C GLY A 18 2.84 -11.96 -20.75
N ALA A 19 3.32 -10.71 -20.76
CA ALA A 19 4.74 -10.40 -20.90
C ALA A 19 5.54 -11.05 -19.75
N GLN A 20 6.62 -11.76 -20.10
CA GLN A 20 7.49 -12.44 -19.15
C GLN A 20 8.60 -11.49 -18.67
N VAL A 21 8.79 -11.42 -17.38
CA VAL A 21 9.83 -10.60 -16.74
C VAL A 21 10.51 -11.38 -15.62
N SER A 22 11.69 -10.94 -15.23
CA SER A 22 12.36 -11.48 -14.05
C SER A 22 11.60 -11.10 -12.76
N LYS A 23 11.57 -12.00 -11.79
CA LYS A 23 10.97 -11.75 -10.47
C LYS A 23 11.65 -10.63 -9.69
N ASP A 24 12.91 -10.32 -10.01
CA ASP A 24 13.68 -9.23 -9.40
C ASP A 24 13.61 -7.91 -10.19
N SER A 25 12.79 -7.84 -11.23
CA SER A 25 12.59 -6.59 -11.97
C SER A 25 12.00 -5.50 -11.08
N ALA A 26 12.33 -4.23 -11.36
CA ALA A 26 11.85 -3.08 -10.61
C ALA A 26 10.32 -3.04 -10.51
N ARG A 27 9.62 -3.39 -11.58
CA ARG A 27 8.15 -3.44 -11.61
C ARG A 27 7.58 -4.48 -10.64
N VAL A 28 8.15 -5.68 -10.60
CA VAL A 28 7.74 -6.75 -9.67
C VAL A 28 8.03 -6.36 -8.23
N THR A 29 9.21 -5.78 -7.99
CA THR A 29 9.60 -5.27 -6.67
C THR A 29 8.63 -4.17 -6.20
N ALA A 30 8.25 -3.25 -7.08
CA ALA A 30 7.33 -2.16 -6.76
C ALA A 30 5.95 -2.69 -6.35
N TYR A 31 5.27 -3.48 -7.17
CA TYR A 31 3.94 -3.96 -6.80
C TYR A 31 3.99 -4.98 -5.65
N GLY A 32 5.08 -5.74 -5.51
CA GLY A 32 5.28 -6.63 -4.37
C GLY A 32 5.40 -5.86 -3.06
N THR A 33 6.07 -4.72 -3.05
CA THR A 33 6.16 -3.85 -1.87
C THR A 33 4.82 -3.20 -1.53
N LEU A 34 4.02 -2.83 -2.54
CA LEU A 34 2.65 -2.33 -2.30
C LEU A 34 1.74 -3.43 -1.74
N ASP A 35 1.90 -4.67 -2.17
CA ASP A 35 1.16 -5.81 -1.62
C ASP A 35 1.53 -6.06 -0.15
N GLU A 36 2.83 -5.97 0.21
CA GLU A 36 3.29 -6.01 1.60
C GLU A 36 2.64 -4.90 2.44
N LEU A 37 2.64 -3.66 1.96
CA LEU A 37 1.99 -2.54 2.62
C LEU A 37 0.48 -2.80 2.80
N ASN A 38 -0.18 -3.25 1.77
CA ASN A 38 -1.62 -3.54 1.79
C ASN A 38 -1.95 -4.63 2.83
N SER A 39 -1.16 -5.70 2.87
CA SER A 39 -1.30 -6.77 3.86
C SER A 39 -1.08 -6.27 5.29
N LEU A 40 -0.09 -5.40 5.49
CA LEU A 40 0.19 -4.77 6.78
C LEU A 40 -0.97 -3.87 7.23
N LEU A 41 -1.55 -3.07 6.33
CA LEU A 41 -2.74 -2.27 6.64
C LEU A 41 -3.94 -3.15 7.01
N GLY A 42 -4.14 -4.27 6.33
CA GLY A 42 -5.18 -5.25 6.68
C GLY A 42 -4.98 -5.81 8.09
N TYR A 43 -3.76 -6.14 8.46
CA TYR A 43 -3.42 -6.55 9.82
C TYR A 43 -3.74 -5.46 10.85
N ILE A 44 -3.35 -4.21 10.59
CA ILE A 44 -3.61 -3.07 11.49
C ILE A 44 -5.12 -2.89 11.68
N VAL A 45 -5.90 -2.90 10.61
CA VAL A 45 -7.36 -2.79 10.64
C VAL A 45 -7.97 -3.90 11.49
N SER A 46 -7.46 -5.12 11.40
CA SER A 46 -7.93 -6.26 12.20
C SER A 46 -7.68 -6.10 13.70
N GLN A 47 -6.71 -5.28 14.10
CA GLN A 47 -6.36 -4.99 15.50
C GLN A 47 -7.12 -3.78 16.07
N MET A 48 -7.83 -3.03 15.24
CA MET A 48 -8.58 -1.84 15.66
C MET A 48 -9.98 -2.22 16.13
N ASN A 49 -10.41 -1.66 17.26
CA ASN A 49 -11.80 -1.78 17.71
C ASN A 49 -12.72 -0.90 16.87
N ASP A 50 -13.94 -1.38 16.61
CA ASP A 50 -14.94 -0.61 15.85
C ASP A 50 -15.39 0.67 16.59
N SER A 51 -15.24 0.71 17.91
CA SER A 51 -15.59 1.86 18.76
C SER A 51 -14.47 2.90 18.88
N GLU A 52 -13.22 2.54 18.50
CA GLU A 52 -12.05 3.40 18.58
C GLU A 52 -11.65 3.85 17.16
N ASN A 53 -11.70 5.15 16.92
CA ASN A 53 -11.30 5.76 15.65
C ASN A 53 -11.95 5.08 14.40
N PRO A 54 -13.28 4.96 14.34
CA PRO A 54 -13.95 4.29 13.21
C PRO A 54 -13.66 4.96 11.88
N ASP A 55 -13.42 6.28 11.87
CA ASP A 55 -13.07 7.03 10.66
C ASP A 55 -11.69 6.61 10.13
N ILE A 56 -10.69 6.46 11.00
CA ILE A 56 -9.36 5.99 10.61
C ILE A 56 -9.45 4.57 10.05
N LYS A 57 -10.21 3.70 10.69
CA LYS A 57 -10.41 2.32 10.20
C LYS A 57 -11.00 2.29 8.80
N ALA A 58 -12.02 3.10 8.54
CA ALA A 58 -12.65 3.22 7.23
C ALA A 58 -11.68 3.80 6.17
N GLU A 59 -10.89 4.80 6.54
CA GLU A 59 -9.90 5.42 5.66
C GLU A 59 -8.76 4.47 5.32
N LEU A 60 -8.30 3.64 6.26
CA LEU A 60 -7.30 2.61 5.99
C LEU A 60 -7.84 1.56 4.99
N ALA A 61 -9.11 1.19 5.08
CA ALA A 61 -9.74 0.30 4.12
C ALA A 61 -9.82 0.94 2.71
N GLU A 62 -10.09 2.24 2.63
CA GLU A 62 -10.03 3.00 1.37
C GLU A 62 -8.63 3.02 0.77
N ILE A 63 -7.60 3.24 1.59
CA ILE A 63 -6.20 3.18 1.17
C ILE A 63 -5.85 1.78 0.63
N GLN A 64 -6.33 0.71 1.27
CA GLN A 64 -6.12 -0.64 0.78
C GLN A 64 -6.67 -0.84 -0.64
N GLN A 65 -7.84 -0.28 -0.95
CA GLN A 65 -8.39 -0.33 -2.30
C GLN A 65 -7.51 0.43 -3.30
N TYR A 66 -7.03 1.61 -2.94
CA TYR A 66 -6.11 2.38 -3.79
C TYR A 66 -4.78 1.66 -4.02
N LEU A 67 -4.24 1.01 -3.00
CA LEU A 67 -3.01 0.21 -3.13
C LEU A 67 -3.22 -0.99 -4.06
N PHE A 68 -4.38 -1.62 -3.98
CA PHE A 68 -4.73 -2.73 -4.88
C PHE A 68 -4.82 -2.26 -6.34
N ASP A 69 -5.47 -1.12 -6.59
CA ASP A 69 -5.59 -0.54 -7.92
C ASP A 69 -4.21 -0.10 -8.46
N CYS A 70 -3.39 0.55 -7.62
CA CYS A 70 -2.04 0.94 -7.98
C CYS A 70 -1.16 -0.28 -8.31
N GLY A 71 -1.19 -1.31 -7.48
CA GLY A 71 -0.47 -2.56 -7.73
C GLY A 71 -0.90 -3.25 -9.03
N THR A 72 -2.20 -3.21 -9.33
CA THR A 72 -2.73 -3.74 -10.58
C THR A 72 -2.23 -2.93 -11.79
N ASP A 73 -2.18 -1.62 -11.68
CA ASP A 73 -1.64 -0.76 -12.75
C ASP A 73 -0.14 -0.97 -12.95
N LEU A 74 0.63 -1.09 -11.86
CA LEU A 74 2.06 -1.43 -11.94
C LEU A 74 2.32 -2.79 -12.58
N ALA A 75 1.44 -3.76 -12.35
CA ALA A 75 1.53 -5.08 -12.98
C ALA A 75 1.06 -5.10 -14.44
N THR A 76 0.53 -3.98 -14.94
CA THR A 76 -0.04 -3.86 -16.29
C THR A 76 0.84 -2.97 -17.17
N PRO A 77 1.52 -3.51 -18.17
CA PRO A 77 2.25 -2.69 -19.15
C PRO A 77 1.34 -1.70 -19.88
N GLU A 78 1.94 -0.60 -20.33
CA GLU A 78 1.25 0.41 -21.12
C GLU A 78 0.60 -0.21 -22.38
N GLY A 79 -0.59 0.25 -22.73
CA GLY A 79 -1.33 -0.18 -23.91
C GLY A 79 -2.13 -1.48 -23.78
N ILE A 80 -2.05 -2.18 -22.64
CA ILE A 80 -2.84 -3.40 -22.39
C ILE A 80 -4.28 -3.05 -22.02
N ARG A 81 -4.47 -2.06 -21.16
CA ARG A 81 -5.77 -1.52 -20.74
C ARG A 81 -5.58 -0.14 -20.08
N ASP A 82 -6.69 0.56 -19.88
CA ASP A 82 -6.66 1.81 -19.14
C ASP A 82 -6.28 1.58 -17.67
N TYR A 83 -5.48 2.48 -17.13
CA TYR A 83 -5.12 2.45 -15.71
C TYR A 83 -6.30 2.84 -14.83
N ARG A 84 -6.35 2.23 -13.63
CA ARG A 84 -7.39 2.49 -12.62
C ARG A 84 -7.09 3.74 -11.80
N MET A 85 -5.80 4.03 -11.59
CA MET A 85 -5.37 5.17 -10.80
C MET A 85 -5.66 6.49 -11.51
N THR A 86 -6.21 7.43 -10.76
CA THR A 86 -6.47 8.81 -11.17
C THR A 86 -5.75 9.77 -10.23
N LYS A 87 -5.98 11.07 -10.36
CA LYS A 87 -5.48 12.08 -9.42
C LYS A 87 -6.32 12.23 -8.15
N GLU A 88 -7.51 11.63 -8.11
CA GLU A 88 -8.44 11.80 -6.98
C GLU A 88 -7.93 11.19 -5.67
N PRO A 89 -7.31 9.98 -5.63
CA PRO A 89 -6.71 9.45 -4.42
C PRO A 89 -5.67 10.36 -3.79
N THR A 90 -4.83 11.01 -4.58
CA THR A 90 -3.81 11.96 -4.08
C THR A 90 -4.48 13.16 -3.40
N LYS A 91 -5.46 13.77 -4.04
CA LYS A 91 -6.22 14.90 -3.46
C LYS A 91 -6.94 14.50 -2.18
N TRP A 92 -7.52 13.31 -2.16
CA TRP A 92 -8.19 12.79 -0.98
C TRP A 92 -7.20 12.60 0.17
N LEU A 93 -6.04 11.96 -0.08
CA LEU A 93 -4.99 11.79 0.93
C LEU A 93 -4.48 13.14 1.46
N GLU A 94 -4.24 14.11 0.59
CA GLU A 94 -3.83 15.46 0.99
C GLU A 94 -4.86 16.10 1.94
N SER A 95 -6.15 15.98 1.62
CA SER A 95 -7.23 16.50 2.48
C SER A 95 -7.27 15.82 3.86
N ARG A 96 -6.96 14.51 3.92
CA ARG A 96 -6.89 13.78 5.18
C ARG A 96 -5.64 14.13 5.99
N ILE A 97 -4.51 14.34 5.32
CA ILE A 97 -3.28 14.82 5.96
C ILE A 97 -3.53 16.18 6.61
N ASP A 98 -4.12 17.11 5.89
CA ASP A 98 -4.46 18.45 6.42
C ASP A 98 -5.37 18.34 7.65
N PHE A 99 -6.42 17.53 7.56
CA PHE A 99 -7.33 17.30 8.69
C PHE A 99 -6.60 16.77 9.92
N TYR A 100 -5.77 15.72 9.76
CA TYR A 100 -5.07 15.11 10.89
C TYR A 100 -3.91 15.96 11.42
N THR A 101 -3.35 16.84 10.61
CA THR A 101 -2.25 17.73 11.04
C THR A 101 -2.71 18.74 12.07
N GLU A 102 -3.97 19.16 12.04
CA GLU A 102 -4.51 20.15 12.96
C GLU A 102 -4.94 19.58 14.33
N LEU A 103 -5.10 18.25 14.45
CA LEU A 103 -5.60 17.62 15.67
C LEU A 103 -4.58 17.57 16.82
N PRO A 104 -3.32 17.12 16.60
CA PRO A 104 -2.31 17.06 17.66
C PRO A 104 -1.54 18.39 17.77
N PRO A 105 -0.79 18.61 18.88
CA PRO A 105 0.20 19.67 18.93
C PRO A 105 1.21 19.54 17.78
N GLN A 106 1.74 20.68 17.33
CA GLN A 106 2.76 20.67 16.28
C GLN A 106 4.02 19.94 16.75
N ILE A 107 4.59 19.11 15.85
CA ILE A 107 5.83 18.40 16.09
C ILE A 107 6.99 19.33 15.67
N GLU A 108 7.84 19.69 16.64
CA GLU A 108 9.00 20.57 16.40
C GLU A 108 10.30 19.77 16.23
N GLU A 109 10.30 18.48 16.60
CA GLU A 109 11.46 17.61 16.58
C GLU A 109 11.09 16.25 15.99
N PHE A 110 12.10 15.47 15.55
CA PHE A 110 11.89 14.08 15.18
C PHE A 110 11.48 13.26 16.41
N ILE A 111 10.38 12.52 16.30
CA ILE A 111 9.90 11.62 17.34
C ILE A 111 10.43 10.21 17.14
N ILE A 112 10.63 9.50 18.26
CA ILE A 112 10.91 8.07 18.22
C ILE A 112 9.59 7.34 17.91
N PRO A 113 9.55 6.50 16.85
CA PRO A 113 8.35 5.73 16.54
C PRO A 113 7.92 4.84 17.71
N GLY A 114 6.63 4.85 18.04
CA GLY A 114 6.09 4.09 19.15
C GLY A 114 4.71 4.59 19.53
N GLY A 115 4.30 4.29 20.75
CA GLY A 115 2.99 4.63 21.29
C GLY A 115 2.14 3.40 21.54
N THR A 116 0.84 3.48 21.26
CA THR A 116 -0.06 2.34 21.34
C THR A 116 0.33 1.26 20.32
N PRO A 117 -0.12 -0.01 20.48
CA PRO A 117 0.15 -1.04 19.47
C PRO A 117 -0.26 -0.63 18.07
N VAL A 118 -1.44 -0.05 17.89
CA VAL A 118 -1.92 0.43 16.58
C VAL A 118 -1.05 1.57 16.05
N ALA A 119 -0.70 2.56 16.88
CA ALA A 119 0.19 3.65 16.49
C ALA A 119 1.56 3.13 16.04
N SER A 120 2.13 2.18 16.77
CA SER A 120 3.41 1.56 16.45
C SER A 120 3.35 0.78 15.13
N GLN A 121 2.26 0.07 14.88
CA GLN A 121 2.03 -0.65 13.62
C GLN A 121 1.85 0.32 12.44
N LEU A 122 1.20 1.47 12.64
CA LEU A 122 1.08 2.53 11.64
C LEU A 122 2.44 3.15 11.30
N HIS A 123 3.35 3.28 12.27
CA HIS A 123 4.73 3.67 11.99
C HIS A 123 5.45 2.66 11.09
N MET A 124 5.24 1.35 11.29
CA MET A 124 5.76 0.33 10.38
C MET A 124 5.18 0.49 8.97
N ALA A 125 3.88 0.66 8.85
CA ALA A 125 3.22 0.89 7.57
C ALA A 125 3.79 2.13 6.85
N ARG A 126 4.02 3.22 7.57
CA ARG A 126 4.67 4.43 7.05
C ARG A 126 6.03 4.11 6.43
N THR A 127 6.87 3.34 7.08
CA THR A 127 8.21 3.00 6.58
C THR A 127 8.14 2.09 5.35
N VAL A 128 7.21 1.14 5.32
CA VAL A 128 6.99 0.28 4.15
C VAL A 128 6.46 1.08 2.96
N ALA A 129 5.53 2.04 3.19
CA ALA A 129 5.05 2.96 2.17
C ALA A 129 6.19 3.76 1.54
N ARG A 130 7.09 4.31 2.36
CA ARG A 130 8.28 5.03 1.90
C ARG A 130 9.24 4.13 1.10
N ARG A 131 9.36 2.86 1.46
CA ARG A 131 10.14 1.90 0.66
C ARG A 131 9.46 1.63 -0.69
N GLY A 132 8.15 1.46 -0.72
CA GLY A 132 7.38 1.26 -1.94
C GLY A 132 7.52 2.44 -2.92
N GLU A 133 7.50 3.66 -2.38
CA GLU A 133 7.67 4.88 -3.19
C GLU A 133 9.05 4.95 -3.87
N ARG A 134 10.10 4.41 -3.23
CA ARG A 134 11.47 4.41 -3.80
C ARG A 134 11.68 3.40 -4.94
N HIS A 135 10.76 2.47 -5.12
CA HIS A 135 10.83 1.47 -6.19
C HIS A 135 10.04 1.93 -7.42
#